data_c37f1cbd45f81a817abd2b28c425b8f5
#
_entry.id   c37f1cbd45f81a817abd2b28c425b8f5
#
_cell.length_a   1.000
_cell.length_b   1.000
_cell.length_c   1.000
_cell.angle_alpha   90.00
_cell.angle_beta   90.00
_cell.angle_gamma   90.00
#
_symmetry.space_group_name_H-M   'P 1'
#
loop_
_entity.id
_entity.type
_entity.pdbx_description
1 polymer ?
#
loop_
_entity_poly.entity_id
_entity_poly.type
_entity_poly.pdbx_seq_one_letter_code
_entity_poly.pdbx_strand_id
1 'polypeptide(L)'
;MKRIASSLLSLLALSSLFTVTSCQKETVGNGTQFRATMEGCTSKDGKTALNGTALNWVAGDEIAVYGTAGRGIYTATPQTPATVALFDNVSGETGNAPFRAYYPTTLTTDGVHVTLPAVQTTADGSLTEFPMYAQSDDNTLAFRNLCGALKLHLTKAGVSVSSIEVSTNTPINGQYTLRYTGVPVIDYESNGTNSTVLECENPQPIANGKDFYIYLPHGNYTEMTFTITASDGSVCTKHSKANVAIYITRSQYTTINLGENDLVFADPDWVDLGLPSGLLWATRNVGATSWEDYGDYFAWGETTPRSFYDWTTYIYCNGAYNQLTKYCSNSDYGYNGFTDNLTILQPGDDAATANYGGRTPTNEEWEELLDNTTSVWGTLNGVNGRLFVGTNGHLLFLPAAGCRWDSNIPVGGNYGYYWSSSLYTDHPDIAWGFDFFSGSQYMNIGSRHFGRPVRAVRSEE
;
A
#
# COMPACT_ATOMS: atom_id res chain seq x y z
N MET A 1 35.84 15.23 -78.92
CA MET A 1 35.21 14.20 -79.79
C MET A 1 33.94 13.70 -79.15
N LYS A 2 32.81 13.92 -79.86
CA LYS A 2 31.55 13.12 -79.80
C LYS A 2 30.87 12.95 -78.46
N ARG A 3 29.63 13.12 -78.25
CA ARG A 3 28.39 13.63 -78.92
C ARG A 3 27.32 13.73 -77.93
N ILE A 4 26.65 14.80 -77.90
CA ILE A 4 25.26 15.16 -77.65
C ILE A 4 24.27 13.98 -77.75
N ALA A 5 23.40 13.84 -76.79
CA ALA A 5 22.00 13.46 -77.01
C ALA A 5 21.10 14.02 -75.89
N SER A 6 20.28 14.94 -76.26
CA SER A 6 19.13 15.48 -75.53
C SER A 6 17.98 14.48 -75.66
N SER A 7 17.18 14.35 -74.56
CA SER A 7 15.83 13.82 -74.72
C SER A 7 14.88 14.53 -73.72
N LEU A 8 13.82 15.03 -74.29
CA LEU A 8 12.74 15.79 -73.81
C LEU A 8 12.09 15.27 -72.57
N LEU A 9 11.81 16.23 -71.68
CA LEU A 9 10.90 16.11 -70.55
C LEU A 9 9.46 16.19 -71.02
N SER A 10 8.66 15.15 -70.86
CA SER A 10 7.20 15.24 -71.01
C SER A 10 6.59 15.34 -69.62
N LEU A 11 6.01 16.48 -69.32
CA LEU A 11 5.21 16.77 -68.12
C LEU A 11 3.85 16.06 -68.27
N LEU A 12 3.61 14.99 -67.52
CA LEU A 12 2.26 14.48 -67.30
C LEU A 12 1.74 15.05 -66.01
N ALA A 13 0.78 15.95 -66.09
CA ALA A 13 -0.03 16.39 -65.00
C ALA A 13 -1.01 15.26 -64.63
N LEU A 14 -0.80 14.65 -63.46
CA LEU A 14 -1.75 13.71 -62.87
C LEU A 14 -2.75 14.52 -62.04
N SER A 15 -3.93 14.81 -62.59
CA SER A 15 -5.08 15.29 -61.85
C SER A 15 -5.61 14.17 -60.98
N SER A 16 -5.36 14.24 -59.68
CA SER A 16 -6.00 13.35 -58.70
C SER A 16 -7.48 13.75 -58.58
N LEU A 17 -8.33 12.96 -59.23
CA LEU A 17 -9.75 12.94 -58.94
C LEU A 17 -9.94 12.45 -57.50
N PHE A 18 -10.31 13.33 -56.60
CA PHE A 18 -10.92 12.96 -55.30
C PHE A 18 -12.32 12.42 -55.61
N THR A 19 -12.44 11.12 -55.73
CA THR A 19 -13.74 10.47 -55.62
C THR A 19 -14.18 10.57 -54.16
N VAL A 20 -15.15 11.43 -53.91
CA VAL A 20 -15.94 11.38 -52.68
C VAL A 20 -16.74 10.06 -52.75
N THR A 21 -16.20 9.04 -52.13
CA THR A 21 -16.94 7.79 -51.91
C THR A 21 -18.03 8.13 -50.88
N SER A 22 -19.29 8.18 -51.37
CA SER A 22 -20.46 8.21 -50.49
C SER A 22 -20.36 7.04 -49.53
N CYS A 23 -20.62 7.29 -48.23
CA CYS A 23 -20.80 6.25 -47.24
C CYS A 23 -21.82 5.22 -47.72
N GLN A 24 -21.33 4.12 -48.29
CA GLN A 24 -22.15 2.92 -48.42
C GLN A 24 -22.27 2.34 -47.01
N LYS A 25 -23.53 2.21 -46.56
CA LYS A 25 -23.91 1.47 -45.39
C LYS A 25 -23.57 0.02 -45.67
N GLU A 26 -22.42 -0.45 -45.19
CA GLU A 26 -22.10 -1.90 -45.27
C GLU A 26 -23.10 -2.64 -44.37
N THR A 27 -23.95 -3.43 -44.99
CA THR A 27 -24.76 -4.42 -44.30
C THR A 27 -23.84 -5.55 -43.83
N VAL A 28 -23.36 -5.47 -42.62
CA VAL A 28 -22.58 -6.53 -41.98
C VAL A 28 -23.53 -7.65 -41.56
N GLY A 29 -23.13 -8.89 -41.88
CA GLY A 29 -23.88 -10.08 -41.50
C GLY A 29 -24.01 -10.26 -40.00
N ASN A 30 -25.15 -10.77 -39.63
CA ASN A 30 -25.70 -11.26 -38.33
C ASN A 30 -24.88 -11.11 -37.02
N GLY A 31 -24.21 -10.00 -36.79
CA GLY A 31 -23.63 -9.58 -35.51
C GLY A 31 -23.50 -8.07 -35.51
N THR A 32 -24.10 -7.39 -34.54
CA THR A 32 -23.97 -5.94 -34.41
C THR A 32 -22.51 -5.59 -34.11
N GLN A 33 -21.83 -4.89 -35.02
CA GLN A 33 -20.50 -4.36 -34.79
C GLN A 33 -20.63 -2.88 -34.40
N PHE A 34 -19.85 -2.46 -33.39
CA PHE A 34 -19.79 -1.05 -32.96
C PHE A 34 -18.48 -0.42 -33.39
N ARG A 35 -18.56 0.84 -33.83
CA ARG A 35 -17.40 1.69 -34.02
C ARG A 35 -17.31 2.67 -32.85
N ALA A 36 -16.24 2.57 -32.08
CA ALA A 36 -16.03 3.40 -30.90
C ALA A 36 -14.89 4.41 -31.05
N THR A 37 -15.10 5.62 -30.54
CA THR A 37 -14.08 6.66 -30.40
C THR A 37 -13.91 7.03 -28.94
N MET A 38 -12.70 7.48 -28.54
CA MET A 38 -12.39 7.94 -27.18
C MET A 38 -12.25 9.44 -27.10
N GLU A 39 -12.74 10.02 -25.99
CA GLU A 39 -12.39 11.37 -25.59
C GLU A 39 -10.96 11.39 -25.01
N GLY A 40 -10.13 12.35 -25.42
CA GLY A 40 -8.79 12.53 -24.85
C GLY A 40 -8.85 13.09 -23.42
N CYS A 41 -7.76 12.90 -22.66
CA CYS A 41 -7.54 13.56 -21.38
C CYS A 41 -6.46 14.64 -21.54
N THR A 42 -6.66 15.85 -20.99
CA THR A 42 -5.74 17.00 -21.13
C THR A 42 -5.22 17.45 -19.76
N SER A 43 -4.07 18.15 -19.75
CA SER A 43 -3.63 18.83 -18.53
C SER A 43 -4.54 20.01 -18.19
N LYS A 44 -4.67 20.32 -16.90
CA LYS A 44 -5.45 21.46 -16.41
C LYS A 44 -5.00 22.81 -17.01
N ASP A 45 -3.73 22.92 -17.39
CA ASP A 45 -3.13 24.14 -17.94
C ASP A 45 -3.27 24.28 -19.46
N GLY A 46 -4.06 23.43 -20.12
CA GLY A 46 -4.34 23.50 -21.55
C GLY A 46 -3.15 23.18 -22.47
N LYS A 47 -2.02 22.76 -21.92
CA LYS A 47 -0.83 22.37 -22.68
C LYS A 47 -0.83 20.86 -22.88
N THR A 48 -1.16 20.47 -24.09
CA THR A 48 -0.93 19.18 -24.77
C THR A 48 -1.31 17.89 -24.01
N ALA A 49 -1.98 17.02 -24.79
CA ALA A 49 -2.22 15.62 -24.50
C ALA A 49 -1.09 14.97 -23.70
N LEU A 50 -1.45 14.02 -22.82
CA LEU A 50 -0.56 13.05 -22.20
C LEU A 50 0.45 12.54 -23.22
N ASN A 51 1.64 13.15 -23.29
CA ASN A 51 2.74 12.61 -24.07
C ASN A 51 3.15 11.29 -23.42
N GLY A 52 2.70 10.17 -23.97
CA GLY A 52 2.99 8.81 -23.52
C GLY A 52 1.79 8.00 -23.02
N THR A 53 0.63 8.62 -22.73
CA THR A 53 -0.61 7.94 -22.34
C THR A 53 -1.82 8.56 -23.07
N ALA A 54 -1.76 8.62 -24.39
CA ALA A 54 -2.98 8.76 -25.15
C ALA A 54 -3.85 7.54 -24.81
N LEU A 55 -5.07 7.78 -24.30
CA LEU A 55 -6.06 6.72 -24.21
C LEU A 55 -6.32 6.19 -25.61
N ASN A 56 -5.93 4.97 -25.84
CA ASN A 56 -6.11 4.28 -27.13
C ASN A 56 -6.77 2.94 -26.86
N TRP A 57 -7.68 2.56 -27.74
CA TRP A 57 -8.15 1.20 -27.82
C TRP A 57 -6.99 0.26 -28.19
N VAL A 58 -6.85 -0.83 -27.46
CA VAL A 58 -5.93 -1.91 -27.80
C VAL A 58 -6.73 -3.17 -28.11
N ALA A 59 -6.12 -4.11 -28.83
CA ALA A 59 -6.75 -5.40 -29.12
C ALA A 59 -7.06 -6.11 -27.79
N GLY A 60 -8.30 -6.57 -27.66
CA GLY A 60 -8.78 -7.23 -26.45
C GLY A 60 -9.49 -6.32 -25.44
N ASP A 61 -9.49 -4.99 -25.61
CA ASP A 61 -10.34 -4.12 -24.80
C ASP A 61 -11.81 -4.49 -24.95
N GLU A 62 -12.53 -4.56 -23.82
CA GLU A 62 -13.93 -4.94 -23.83
C GLU A 62 -14.84 -3.81 -23.37
N ILE A 63 -15.98 -3.64 -24.06
CA ILE A 63 -17.05 -2.74 -23.68
C ILE A 63 -18.34 -3.52 -23.38
N ALA A 64 -19.11 -3.06 -22.38
CA ALA A 64 -20.45 -3.54 -22.14
C ALA A 64 -21.45 -2.60 -22.84
N VAL A 65 -22.28 -3.12 -23.73
CA VAL A 65 -23.30 -2.33 -24.43
C VAL A 65 -24.70 -2.85 -24.03
N TYR A 66 -25.57 -1.93 -23.66
CA TYR A 66 -26.96 -2.17 -23.31
C TYR A 66 -27.88 -1.57 -24.38
N GLY A 67 -28.80 -2.36 -24.88
CA GLY A 67 -29.82 -1.95 -25.84
C GLY A 67 -31.19 -2.55 -25.46
N THR A 68 -32.10 -2.63 -26.43
CA THR A 68 -33.49 -3.04 -26.15
C THR A 68 -33.65 -4.53 -25.75
N ALA A 69 -32.71 -5.41 -26.13
CA ALA A 69 -32.76 -6.83 -25.77
C ALA A 69 -31.95 -7.17 -24.51
N GLY A 70 -31.02 -6.31 -24.09
CA GLY A 70 -30.21 -6.54 -22.90
C GLY A 70 -28.78 -6.06 -23.00
N ARG A 71 -27.87 -6.78 -22.36
CA ARG A 71 -26.43 -6.51 -22.29
C ARG A 71 -25.66 -7.42 -23.24
N GLY A 72 -24.81 -6.84 -24.07
CA GLY A 72 -23.79 -7.55 -24.86
C GLY A 72 -22.39 -7.10 -24.48
N ILE A 73 -21.39 -7.98 -24.62
CA ILE A 73 -19.97 -7.69 -24.50
C ILE A 73 -19.36 -7.68 -25.87
N TYR A 74 -18.54 -6.70 -26.15
CA TYR A 74 -17.90 -6.48 -27.43
C TYR A 74 -16.41 -6.23 -27.22
N THR A 75 -15.56 -6.86 -28.04
CA THR A 75 -14.11 -6.79 -27.94
C THR A 75 -13.53 -5.97 -29.08
N ALA A 76 -12.57 -5.11 -28.78
CA ALA A 76 -11.85 -4.31 -29.74
C ALA A 76 -10.90 -5.13 -30.60
N THR A 77 -10.84 -4.82 -31.90
CA THR A 77 -9.99 -5.51 -32.87
C THR A 77 -9.05 -4.57 -33.65
N PRO A 78 -8.43 -3.54 -33.02
CA PRO A 78 -7.47 -2.70 -33.73
C PRO A 78 -6.16 -3.46 -33.97
N GLN A 79 -5.53 -3.25 -35.14
CA GLN A 79 -4.22 -3.83 -35.46
C GLN A 79 -3.08 -3.15 -34.68
N THR A 80 -3.27 -1.91 -34.26
CA THR A 80 -2.37 -1.09 -33.44
C THR A 80 -3.20 -0.24 -32.50
N PRO A 81 -2.66 0.21 -31.35
CA PRO A 81 -3.38 1.13 -30.45
C PRO A 81 -3.93 2.35 -31.20
N ALA A 82 -5.21 2.63 -31.06
CA ALA A 82 -5.89 3.68 -31.81
C ALA A 82 -7.01 4.37 -31.01
N THR A 83 -7.24 5.64 -31.25
CA THR A 83 -8.37 6.40 -30.67
C THR A 83 -9.73 5.99 -31.23
N VAL A 84 -9.74 5.20 -32.30
CA VAL A 84 -10.93 4.64 -32.96
C VAL A 84 -10.74 3.16 -33.18
N ALA A 85 -11.69 2.35 -32.76
CA ALA A 85 -11.68 0.90 -32.97
C ALA A 85 -13.05 0.37 -33.37
N LEU A 86 -13.05 -0.80 -34.01
CA LEU A 86 -14.22 -1.63 -34.21
C LEU A 86 -14.30 -2.64 -33.07
N PHE A 87 -15.52 -2.93 -32.66
CA PHE A 87 -15.85 -3.84 -31.57
C PHE A 87 -16.79 -4.92 -32.07
N ASP A 88 -16.35 -6.15 -31.99
CA ASP A 88 -17.12 -7.34 -32.39
C ASP A 88 -17.78 -7.99 -31.18
N ASN A 89 -19.00 -8.51 -31.38
CA ASN A 89 -19.73 -9.18 -30.31
C ASN A 89 -19.03 -10.46 -29.87
N VAL A 90 -18.87 -10.61 -28.57
CA VAL A 90 -18.29 -11.81 -27.92
C VAL A 90 -19.34 -12.60 -27.16
N SER A 91 -20.29 -11.90 -26.53
CA SER A 91 -21.34 -12.56 -25.77
C SER A 91 -22.54 -11.64 -25.54
N GLY A 92 -23.71 -12.23 -25.33
CA GLY A 92 -24.97 -11.52 -25.07
C GLY A 92 -25.57 -10.85 -26.31
N GLU A 93 -26.76 -10.30 -26.16
CA GLU A 93 -27.51 -9.61 -27.22
C GLU A 93 -27.97 -8.25 -26.76
N THR A 94 -27.65 -7.20 -27.50
CA THR A 94 -28.09 -5.84 -27.22
C THR A 94 -29.45 -5.50 -27.82
N GLY A 95 -29.83 -6.14 -28.94
CA GLY A 95 -31.01 -5.76 -29.72
C GLY A 95 -30.81 -4.45 -30.47
N ASN A 96 -31.76 -3.54 -30.41
CA ASN A 96 -31.78 -2.27 -31.10
C ASN A 96 -31.37 -1.09 -30.19
N ALA A 97 -31.06 0.03 -30.81
CA ALA A 97 -30.89 1.32 -30.13
C ALA A 97 -32.15 1.77 -29.36
N PRO A 98 -32.07 2.69 -28.38
CA PRO A 98 -30.84 3.43 -28.03
C PRO A 98 -29.84 2.55 -27.26
N PHE A 99 -28.56 2.74 -27.57
CA PHE A 99 -27.47 2.03 -26.92
C PHE A 99 -26.84 2.87 -25.83
N ARG A 100 -26.47 2.19 -24.70
CA ARG A 100 -25.65 2.73 -23.63
C ARG A 100 -24.43 1.83 -23.47
N ALA A 101 -23.25 2.40 -23.57
CA ALA A 101 -21.99 1.64 -23.54
C ALA A 101 -21.08 2.12 -22.41
N TYR A 102 -20.40 1.18 -21.77
CA TYR A 102 -19.57 1.37 -20.60
C TYR A 102 -18.19 0.74 -20.80
N TYR A 103 -17.14 1.43 -20.39
CA TYR A 103 -15.78 0.92 -20.33
C TYR A 103 -15.15 1.30 -18.97
N PRO A 104 -14.45 0.34 -18.32
CA PRO A 104 -14.38 -1.09 -18.61
C PRO A 104 -15.73 -1.82 -18.40
N THR A 105 -15.81 -3.08 -18.78
CA THR A 105 -17.06 -3.88 -18.65
C THR A 105 -17.53 -4.06 -17.22
N THR A 106 -16.60 -3.93 -16.26
CA THR A 106 -16.84 -3.99 -14.79
C THR A 106 -17.46 -2.73 -14.23
N LEU A 107 -17.47 -1.62 -15.01
CA LEU A 107 -17.95 -0.32 -14.56
C LEU A 107 -19.44 -0.33 -14.15
N THR A 108 -20.22 -1.22 -14.75
CA THR A 108 -21.65 -1.40 -14.43
C THR A 108 -22.09 -2.85 -14.57
N THR A 109 -23.04 -3.26 -13.74
CA THR A 109 -23.68 -4.57 -13.82
C THR A 109 -25.13 -4.48 -14.28
N ASP A 110 -25.77 -3.33 -14.10
CA ASP A 110 -27.20 -3.09 -14.38
C ASP A 110 -27.46 -2.13 -15.55
N GLY A 111 -26.41 -1.47 -16.06
CA GLY A 111 -26.52 -0.49 -17.14
C GLY A 111 -27.19 0.83 -16.72
N VAL A 112 -27.28 1.11 -15.42
CA VAL A 112 -27.87 2.32 -14.84
C VAL A 112 -26.89 3.02 -13.91
N HIS A 113 -26.30 2.26 -12.98
CA HIS A 113 -25.34 2.76 -12.01
C HIS A 113 -23.92 2.48 -12.46
N VAL A 114 -23.00 3.32 -12.03
CA VAL A 114 -21.56 3.21 -12.26
C VAL A 114 -20.89 2.90 -10.93
N THR A 115 -20.01 1.89 -10.91
CA THR A 115 -19.23 1.55 -9.74
C THR A 115 -17.76 1.87 -9.98
N LEU A 116 -17.20 2.80 -9.21
CA LEU A 116 -15.77 3.08 -9.19
C LEU A 116 -15.10 2.15 -8.17
N PRO A 117 -14.01 1.44 -8.55
CA PRO A 117 -13.35 0.50 -7.67
C PRO A 117 -12.56 1.20 -6.56
N ALA A 118 -12.42 0.52 -5.42
CA ALA A 118 -11.53 0.95 -4.34
C ALA A 118 -10.05 0.67 -4.64
N VAL A 119 -9.78 -0.24 -5.58
CA VAL A 119 -8.42 -0.58 -6.03
C VAL A 119 -8.32 -0.39 -7.54
N GLN A 120 -7.31 0.34 -7.97
CA GLN A 120 -6.89 0.50 -9.36
C GLN A 120 -5.54 -0.18 -9.52
N THR A 121 -5.23 -0.73 -10.69
CA THR A 121 -3.95 -1.41 -10.96
C THR A 121 -3.19 -0.73 -12.09
N THR A 122 -1.88 -0.83 -12.05
CA THR A 122 -1.01 -0.33 -13.12
C THR A 122 0.23 -1.20 -13.29
N ALA A 123 0.62 -1.42 -14.54
CA ALA A 123 1.87 -2.11 -14.85
C ALA A 123 3.10 -1.19 -14.77
N ASP A 124 2.91 0.09 -15.07
CA ASP A 124 4.01 1.05 -15.25
C ASP A 124 3.69 2.48 -14.79
N GLY A 125 2.70 2.66 -13.92
CA GLY A 125 2.23 3.96 -13.44
C GLY A 125 1.20 4.64 -14.36
N SER A 126 1.01 4.15 -15.60
CA SER A 126 0.03 4.70 -16.54
C SER A 126 -1.42 4.35 -16.18
N LEU A 127 -2.37 5.08 -16.76
CA LEU A 127 -3.78 4.70 -16.70
C LEU A 127 -4.03 3.50 -17.61
N THR A 128 -4.57 2.41 -17.04
CA THR A 128 -4.91 1.19 -17.80
C THR A 128 -6.39 1.18 -18.21
N GLU A 129 -7.31 1.35 -17.27
CA GLU A 129 -8.75 1.28 -17.49
C GLU A 129 -9.42 2.58 -17.02
N PHE A 130 -9.54 3.56 -17.90
CA PHE A 130 -10.19 4.83 -17.54
C PHE A 130 -11.70 4.74 -17.71
N PRO A 131 -12.51 5.03 -16.66
CA PRO A 131 -13.96 4.90 -16.71
C PRO A 131 -14.59 5.81 -17.77
N MET A 132 -15.30 5.22 -18.74
CA MET A 132 -15.93 5.94 -19.83
C MET A 132 -17.36 5.46 -20.09
N TYR A 133 -18.17 6.35 -20.66
CA TYR A 133 -19.55 6.11 -21.05
C TYR A 133 -19.83 6.67 -22.45
N ALA A 134 -20.66 5.95 -23.21
CA ALA A 134 -21.24 6.44 -24.46
C ALA A 134 -22.74 6.15 -24.52
N GLN A 135 -23.47 7.02 -25.21
CA GLN A 135 -24.88 6.80 -25.58
C GLN A 135 -25.05 7.11 -27.07
N SER A 136 -25.79 6.27 -27.79
CA SER A 136 -26.01 6.44 -29.23
C SER A 136 -27.32 5.84 -29.70
N ASP A 137 -27.89 6.42 -30.73
CA ASP A 137 -29.05 5.89 -31.46
C ASP A 137 -28.61 5.04 -32.68
N ASP A 138 -27.32 4.86 -32.88
CA ASP A 138 -26.74 4.03 -33.93
C ASP A 138 -25.51 3.23 -33.42
N ASN A 139 -24.81 2.53 -34.32
CA ASN A 139 -23.65 1.71 -33.99
C ASN A 139 -22.36 2.52 -33.80
N THR A 140 -22.42 3.84 -33.71
CA THR A 140 -21.26 4.70 -33.48
C THR A 140 -21.23 5.22 -32.04
N LEU A 141 -20.27 4.77 -31.26
CA LEU A 141 -20.15 5.07 -29.85
C LEU A 141 -19.06 6.14 -29.63
N ALA A 142 -19.43 7.31 -29.18
CA ALA A 142 -18.49 8.37 -28.78
C ALA A 142 -18.30 8.34 -27.26
N PHE A 143 -17.29 7.62 -26.79
CA PHE A 143 -17.00 7.49 -25.37
C PHE A 143 -16.52 8.80 -24.76
N ARG A 144 -17.09 9.13 -23.62
CA ARG A 144 -16.75 10.29 -22.78
C ARG A 144 -16.26 9.82 -21.43
N ASN A 145 -15.18 10.42 -20.95
CA ASN A 145 -14.63 10.12 -19.62
C ASN A 145 -15.63 10.45 -18.52
N LEU A 146 -15.71 9.61 -17.49
CA LEU A 146 -16.53 9.86 -16.30
C LEU A 146 -15.78 10.58 -15.20
N CYS A 147 -14.47 10.41 -15.16
CA CYS A 147 -13.56 10.90 -14.13
C CYS A 147 -12.58 11.97 -14.66
N GLY A 148 -11.87 12.61 -13.75
CA GLY A 148 -10.57 13.20 -14.00
C GLY A 148 -9.47 12.31 -13.44
N ALA A 149 -8.20 12.71 -13.59
CA ALA A 149 -7.07 12.00 -13.05
C ALA A 149 -6.22 12.87 -12.14
N LEU A 150 -5.68 12.29 -11.10
CA LEU A 150 -4.56 12.78 -10.34
C LEU A 150 -3.28 12.21 -10.97
N LYS A 151 -2.32 13.07 -11.28
CA LYS A 151 -0.98 12.69 -11.71
C LYS A 151 -0.01 12.99 -10.58
N LEU A 152 0.55 11.96 -9.97
CA LEU A 152 1.64 12.09 -9.00
C LEU A 152 2.97 11.87 -9.72
N HIS A 153 3.81 12.91 -9.74
CA HIS A 153 5.19 12.80 -10.21
C HIS A 153 6.10 12.63 -9.00
N LEU A 154 6.68 11.43 -8.83
CA LEU A 154 7.50 11.07 -7.68
C LEU A 154 8.97 10.94 -8.09
N THR A 155 9.89 11.50 -7.28
CA THR A 155 11.33 11.36 -7.49
C THR A 155 12.03 11.08 -6.16
N LYS A 156 12.66 9.90 -6.02
CA LYS A 156 13.46 9.50 -4.85
C LYS A 156 14.47 8.44 -5.24
N ALA A 157 15.75 8.70 -4.93
CA ALA A 157 16.82 7.74 -5.17
C ALA A 157 16.64 6.48 -4.28
N GLY A 158 16.91 5.31 -4.85
CA GLY A 158 16.88 4.03 -4.12
C GLY A 158 15.49 3.47 -3.81
N VAL A 159 14.40 4.17 -4.20
CA VAL A 159 13.03 3.75 -3.90
C VAL A 159 12.33 3.19 -5.13
N SER A 160 11.59 2.10 -4.93
CA SER A 160 10.63 1.54 -5.90
C SER A 160 9.25 1.46 -5.24
N VAL A 161 8.24 2.09 -5.84
CA VAL A 161 6.87 2.18 -5.30
C VAL A 161 6.09 0.92 -5.64
N SER A 162 5.46 0.30 -4.65
CA SER A 162 4.54 -0.85 -4.80
C SER A 162 3.07 -0.45 -4.82
N SER A 163 2.68 0.57 -4.04
CA SER A 163 1.31 1.09 -4.05
C SER A 163 1.22 2.55 -3.62
N ILE A 164 0.12 3.19 -3.99
CA ILE A 164 -0.21 4.55 -3.58
C ILE A 164 -1.67 4.59 -3.15
N GLU A 165 -1.95 4.84 -1.89
CA GLU A 165 -3.29 5.13 -1.41
C GLU A 165 -3.54 6.64 -1.42
N VAL A 166 -4.70 7.03 -1.93
CA VAL A 166 -5.21 8.40 -1.88
C VAL A 166 -6.44 8.41 -0.99
N SER A 167 -6.41 9.18 0.09
CA SER A 167 -7.56 9.41 0.98
C SER A 167 -8.03 10.85 0.89
N THR A 168 -9.34 11.06 1.00
CA THR A 168 -9.99 12.35 0.84
C THR A 168 -11.06 12.57 1.90
N ASN A 169 -11.61 13.78 1.97
CA ASN A 169 -12.70 14.11 2.89
C ASN A 169 -14.11 13.68 2.40
N THR A 170 -14.22 13.13 1.19
CA THR A 170 -15.48 12.65 0.59
C THR A 170 -15.27 11.32 -0.11
N PRO A 171 -16.32 10.49 -0.30
CA PRO A 171 -16.18 9.23 -1.02
C PRO A 171 -15.66 9.40 -2.43
N ILE A 172 -14.68 8.55 -2.82
CA ILE A 172 -14.01 8.57 -4.14
C ILE A 172 -14.11 7.24 -4.89
N ASN A 173 -14.78 6.27 -4.32
CA ASN A 173 -15.15 5.00 -4.93
C ASN A 173 -16.59 4.63 -4.56
N GLY A 174 -17.06 3.44 -4.98
CA GLY A 174 -18.42 2.96 -4.69
C GLY A 174 -19.39 3.22 -5.83
N GLN A 175 -20.67 3.25 -5.52
CA GLN A 175 -21.75 3.35 -6.49
C GLN A 175 -22.13 4.81 -6.75
N TYR A 176 -22.33 5.13 -8.04
CA TYR A 176 -22.71 6.46 -8.53
C TYR A 176 -23.89 6.34 -9.47
N THR A 177 -24.82 7.29 -9.38
CA THR A 177 -25.87 7.48 -10.38
C THR A 177 -25.29 8.26 -11.57
N LEU A 178 -25.51 7.76 -12.80
CA LEU A 178 -25.06 8.41 -14.03
C LEU A 178 -26.18 9.27 -14.62
N ARG A 179 -25.88 10.55 -14.87
CA ARG A 179 -26.73 11.46 -15.66
C ARG A 179 -26.01 11.83 -16.95
N TYR A 180 -26.75 11.83 -18.07
CA TYR A 180 -26.20 12.15 -19.37
C TYR A 180 -27.05 13.21 -20.10
N THR A 181 -26.46 14.36 -20.37
CA THR A 181 -27.07 15.47 -21.13
C THR A 181 -26.12 15.93 -22.25
N GLY A 182 -25.49 14.97 -22.97
CA GLY A 182 -24.38 15.21 -23.90
C GLY A 182 -22.99 15.16 -23.27
N VAL A 183 -22.91 15.40 -21.96
CA VAL A 183 -21.72 15.21 -21.13
C VAL A 183 -22.12 14.34 -19.93
N PRO A 184 -21.40 13.24 -19.65
CA PRO A 184 -21.73 12.42 -18.49
C PRO A 184 -21.32 13.11 -17.18
N VAL A 185 -22.19 12.97 -16.18
CA VAL A 185 -21.95 13.38 -14.79
C VAL A 185 -22.31 12.20 -13.90
N ILE A 186 -21.44 11.91 -12.95
CA ILE A 186 -21.68 10.87 -11.93
C ILE A 186 -21.86 11.55 -10.57
N ASP A 187 -22.93 11.20 -9.87
CA ASP A 187 -23.25 11.67 -8.52
C ASP A 187 -23.11 10.49 -7.55
N TYR A 188 -22.37 10.67 -6.45
CA TYR A 188 -22.20 9.64 -5.45
C TYR A 188 -23.53 9.18 -4.87
N GLU A 189 -23.71 7.89 -4.69
CA GLU A 189 -24.93 7.27 -4.18
C GLU A 189 -24.68 6.49 -2.89
N SER A 190 -23.83 5.47 -2.91
CA SER A 190 -23.64 4.56 -1.77
C SER A 190 -22.41 3.66 -1.88
N ASN A 191 -22.15 2.90 -0.80
CA ASN A 191 -21.18 1.80 -0.72
C ASN A 191 -19.74 2.19 -1.05
N GLY A 192 -19.39 3.47 -0.88
CA GLY A 192 -18.05 3.97 -1.14
C GLY A 192 -17.26 4.25 0.13
N THR A 193 -15.95 4.37 -0.05
CA THR A 193 -15.00 4.83 0.96
C THR A 193 -14.32 6.12 0.52
N ASN A 194 -13.70 6.78 1.46
CA ASN A 194 -12.94 8.01 1.23
C ASN A 194 -11.51 7.74 0.73
N SER A 195 -11.15 6.50 0.42
CA SER A 195 -9.82 6.16 -0.09
C SER A 195 -9.87 5.22 -1.29
N THR A 196 -8.88 5.35 -2.17
CA THR A 196 -8.61 4.42 -3.27
C THR A 196 -7.13 4.11 -3.32
N VAL A 197 -6.79 2.88 -3.72
CA VAL A 197 -5.41 2.41 -3.83
C VAL A 197 -5.06 2.19 -5.30
N LEU A 198 -3.91 2.71 -5.74
CA LEU A 198 -3.25 2.30 -6.96
C LEU A 198 -2.22 1.23 -6.61
N GLU A 199 -2.41 0.01 -7.06
CA GLU A 199 -1.46 -1.10 -6.92
C GLU A 199 -0.59 -1.22 -8.17
N CYS A 200 0.72 -1.31 -7.99
CA CYS A 200 1.66 -1.60 -9.07
C CYS A 200 1.81 -3.11 -9.21
N GLU A 201 1.55 -3.67 -10.41
CA GLU A 201 1.78 -5.09 -10.71
C GLU A 201 3.23 -5.52 -10.42
N ASN A 202 4.17 -4.60 -10.63
CA ASN A 202 5.55 -4.71 -10.22
C ASN A 202 6.00 -3.38 -9.63
N PRO A 203 6.87 -3.37 -8.60
CA PRO A 203 7.37 -2.13 -7.99
C PRO A 203 8.03 -1.22 -9.03
N GLN A 204 7.67 0.07 -9.01
CA GLN A 204 8.12 1.07 -9.99
C GLN A 204 9.24 1.93 -9.43
N PRO A 205 10.47 1.89 -10.00
CA PRO A 205 11.57 2.72 -9.56
C PRO A 205 11.31 4.20 -9.86
N ILE A 206 11.57 5.09 -8.86
CA ILE A 206 11.28 6.52 -8.96
C ILE A 206 12.55 7.41 -8.95
N ALA A 207 13.74 6.83 -9.02
CA ALA A 207 15.03 7.58 -8.97
C ALA A 207 15.16 8.66 -10.05
N ASN A 208 14.61 8.45 -11.25
CA ASN A 208 14.70 9.38 -12.39
C ASN A 208 13.38 10.15 -12.63
N GLY A 209 12.49 10.15 -11.66
CA GLY A 209 11.15 10.67 -11.80
C GLY A 209 10.20 9.69 -12.48
N LYS A 210 9.06 9.43 -11.85
CA LYS A 210 8.03 8.53 -12.35
C LYS A 210 6.65 9.14 -12.16
N ASP A 211 5.81 9.04 -13.18
CA ASP A 211 4.42 9.46 -13.13
C ASP A 211 3.52 8.29 -12.75
N PHE A 212 2.59 8.55 -11.83
CA PHE A 212 1.51 7.65 -11.45
C PHE A 212 0.18 8.35 -11.68
N TYR A 213 -0.77 7.65 -12.30
CA TYR A 213 -2.08 8.20 -12.59
C TYR A 213 -3.16 7.44 -11.83
N ILE A 214 -4.01 8.19 -11.12
CA ILE A 214 -5.14 7.67 -10.35
C ILE A 214 -6.37 8.42 -10.79
N TYR A 215 -7.40 7.74 -11.32
CA TYR A 215 -8.64 8.42 -11.67
C TYR A 215 -9.52 8.61 -10.43
N LEU A 216 -10.15 9.77 -10.37
CA LEU A 216 -11.03 10.19 -9.28
C LEU A 216 -12.30 10.83 -9.84
N PRO A 217 -13.43 10.78 -9.13
CA PRO A 217 -14.61 11.54 -9.49
C PRO A 217 -14.29 13.03 -9.65
N HIS A 218 -15.05 13.72 -10.50
CA HIS A 218 -15.01 15.17 -10.54
C HIS A 218 -15.38 15.74 -9.17
N GLY A 219 -14.53 16.61 -8.63
CA GLY A 219 -14.77 17.16 -7.29
C GLY A 219 -13.71 18.16 -6.84
N ASN A 220 -14.02 18.74 -5.69
CA ASN A 220 -13.13 19.65 -4.97
C ASN A 220 -12.76 19.02 -3.63
N TYR A 221 -11.50 18.64 -3.49
CA TYR A 221 -10.97 17.92 -2.33
C TYR A 221 -10.13 18.87 -1.48
N THR A 222 -10.63 19.22 -0.30
CA THR A 222 -9.97 20.16 0.62
C THR A 222 -8.97 19.49 1.55
N GLU A 223 -9.09 18.18 1.71
CA GLU A 223 -8.19 17.34 2.49
C GLU A 223 -7.84 16.10 1.66
N MET A 224 -6.58 15.94 1.32
CA MET A 224 -6.10 14.80 0.56
C MET A 224 -4.81 14.30 1.19
N THR A 225 -4.76 12.99 1.47
CA THR A 225 -3.59 12.31 2.00
C THR A 225 -3.09 11.29 0.98
N PHE A 226 -1.79 11.25 0.79
CA PHE A 226 -1.10 10.28 -0.05
C PHE A 226 -0.26 9.38 0.84
N THR A 227 -0.58 8.09 0.85
CA THR A 227 0.23 7.06 1.51
C THR A 227 0.93 6.25 0.44
N ILE A 228 2.24 6.44 0.30
CA ILE A 228 3.07 5.81 -0.72
C ILE A 228 3.85 4.70 -0.04
N THR A 229 3.66 3.46 -0.50
CA THR A 229 4.35 2.27 0.02
C THR A 229 5.43 1.85 -0.96
N ALA A 230 6.65 1.71 -0.48
CA ALA A 230 7.77 1.20 -1.25
C ALA A 230 7.84 -0.34 -1.23
N SER A 231 8.66 -0.92 -2.11
CA SER A 231 8.79 -2.38 -2.26
C SER A 231 9.44 -3.09 -1.06
N ASP A 232 10.15 -2.36 -0.21
CA ASP A 232 10.72 -2.82 1.05
C ASP A 232 9.72 -2.73 2.21
N GLY A 233 8.50 -2.24 1.96
CA GLY A 233 7.45 -2.05 2.94
C GLY A 233 7.50 -0.69 3.64
N SER A 234 8.53 0.14 3.40
CA SER A 234 8.61 1.48 3.96
C SER A 234 7.49 2.38 3.42
N VAL A 235 7.01 3.30 4.25
CA VAL A 235 5.81 4.12 3.96
C VAL A 235 6.13 5.60 4.09
N CYS A 236 5.69 6.37 3.10
CA CYS A 236 5.73 7.83 3.12
C CYS A 236 4.30 8.38 3.08
N THR A 237 3.91 9.15 4.11
CA THR A 237 2.61 9.83 4.15
C THR A 237 2.78 11.32 3.89
N LYS A 238 1.98 11.85 2.96
CA LYS A 238 1.92 13.27 2.61
C LYS A 238 0.50 13.78 2.67
N HIS A 239 0.32 14.95 3.25
CA HIS A 239 -0.96 15.65 3.28
C HIS A 239 -0.96 16.82 2.31
N SER A 240 -2.10 17.07 1.67
CA SER A 240 -2.30 18.31 0.92
C SER A 240 -2.16 19.51 1.86
N LYS A 241 -1.79 20.67 1.31
CA LYS A 241 -1.69 21.89 2.12
C LYS A 241 -3.06 22.25 2.70
N ALA A 242 -3.10 22.52 3.99
CA ALA A 242 -4.32 22.96 4.67
C ALA A 242 -4.95 24.15 3.94
N ASN A 243 -6.27 24.10 3.76
CA ASN A 243 -7.07 25.13 3.06
C ASN A 243 -6.71 25.34 1.57
N VAL A 244 -5.99 24.42 0.94
CA VAL A 244 -5.74 24.41 -0.49
C VAL A 244 -6.50 23.26 -1.13
N ALA A 245 -7.53 23.58 -1.89
CA ALA A 245 -8.32 22.55 -2.56
C ALA A 245 -7.60 22.00 -3.79
N ILE A 246 -7.68 20.67 -3.95
CA ILE A 246 -7.27 19.97 -5.16
C ILE A 246 -8.52 19.73 -5.99
N TYR A 247 -8.56 20.34 -7.18
CA TYR A 247 -9.69 20.19 -8.11
C TYR A 247 -9.40 19.05 -9.08
N ILE A 248 -10.26 18.06 -9.09
CA ILE A 248 -10.28 17.00 -10.11
C ILE A 248 -11.38 17.34 -11.11
N THR A 249 -10.99 17.63 -12.34
CA THR A 249 -11.92 17.99 -13.41
C THR A 249 -12.02 16.85 -14.41
N ARG A 250 -13.24 16.47 -14.80
CA ARG A 250 -13.50 15.45 -15.82
C ARG A 250 -12.65 15.67 -17.08
N SER A 251 -12.09 14.62 -17.62
CA SER A 251 -11.22 14.65 -18.82
C SER A 251 -9.94 15.48 -18.67
N GLN A 252 -9.54 15.82 -17.43
CA GLN A 252 -8.29 16.52 -17.14
C GLN A 252 -7.50 15.78 -16.07
N TYR A 253 -6.18 15.99 -16.05
CA TYR A 253 -5.37 15.56 -14.93
C TYR A 253 -4.80 16.74 -14.16
N THR A 254 -4.76 16.61 -12.86
CA THR A 254 -4.14 17.56 -11.92
C THR A 254 -2.81 16.98 -11.47
N THR A 255 -1.71 17.72 -11.65
CA THR A 255 -0.37 17.23 -11.32
C THR A 255 0.06 17.68 -9.92
N ILE A 256 0.61 16.73 -9.14
CA ILE A 256 1.33 16.95 -7.89
C ILE A 256 2.73 16.38 -8.05
N ASN A 257 3.74 17.23 -7.78
CA ASN A 257 5.14 16.82 -7.82
C ASN A 257 5.66 16.65 -6.38
N LEU A 258 6.23 15.48 -6.09
CA LEU A 258 6.90 15.18 -4.82
C LEU A 258 8.33 14.74 -5.15
N GLY A 259 9.27 15.61 -4.80
CA GLY A 259 10.70 15.41 -5.07
C GLY A 259 11.43 14.71 -3.93
N GLU A 260 12.75 14.58 -4.09
CA GLU A 260 13.66 13.89 -3.16
C GLU A 260 13.46 14.26 -1.69
N ASN A 261 13.30 15.56 -1.40
CA ASN A 261 13.14 16.07 -0.03
C ASN A 261 11.68 16.00 0.49
N ASP A 262 10.72 15.82 -0.40
CA ASP A 262 9.33 15.67 0.00
C ASP A 262 9.04 14.24 0.47
N LEU A 263 9.77 13.25 -0.05
CA LEU A 263 9.52 11.84 0.18
C LEU A 263 10.44 11.32 1.30
N VAL A 264 9.88 11.23 2.51
CA VAL A 264 10.52 10.62 3.67
C VAL A 264 9.77 9.32 3.96
N PHE A 265 10.43 8.19 3.72
CA PHE A 265 9.89 6.87 3.96
C PHE A 265 10.27 6.42 5.36
N ALA A 266 9.27 6.03 6.16
CA ALA A 266 9.44 5.42 7.47
C ALA A 266 9.27 3.90 7.32
N ASP A 267 10.17 3.14 7.93
CA ASP A 267 10.06 1.70 8.00
C ASP A 267 8.82 1.32 8.85
N PRO A 268 7.86 0.56 8.34
CA PRO A 268 6.66 0.20 9.09
C PRO A 268 6.96 -0.69 10.30
N ASP A 269 8.09 -1.38 10.28
CA ASP A 269 8.51 -2.30 11.33
C ASP A 269 9.37 -1.64 12.40
N TRP A 270 9.90 -0.43 12.15
CA TRP A 270 10.84 0.25 13.04
C TRP A 270 10.49 1.72 13.21
N VAL A 271 10.65 2.23 14.42
CA VAL A 271 10.43 3.64 14.76
C VAL A 271 11.67 4.25 15.39
N ASP A 272 12.10 5.41 14.86
CA ASP A 272 13.02 6.32 15.51
C ASP A 272 12.25 7.18 16.50
N LEU A 273 12.62 7.14 17.78
CA LEU A 273 12.03 7.95 18.87
C LEU A 273 12.87 9.18 19.19
N GLY A 274 13.94 9.44 18.45
CA GLY A 274 14.88 10.52 18.72
C GLY A 274 15.70 10.29 19.98
N LEU A 275 16.00 9.03 20.33
CA LEU A 275 16.80 8.67 21.49
C LEU A 275 18.28 9.02 21.29
N PRO A 276 19.04 9.34 22.35
CA PRO A 276 20.47 9.66 22.26
C PRO A 276 21.33 8.58 21.57
N SER A 277 20.99 7.32 21.75
CA SER A 277 21.68 6.19 21.07
C SER A 277 21.43 6.10 19.58
N GLY A 278 20.36 6.73 19.07
CA GLY A 278 19.87 6.54 17.70
C GLY A 278 19.28 5.16 17.42
N LEU A 279 18.96 4.38 18.46
CA LEU A 279 18.34 3.07 18.29
C LEU A 279 16.92 3.20 17.73
N LEU A 280 16.63 2.38 16.74
CA LEU A 280 15.29 2.14 16.24
C LEU A 280 14.62 1.04 17.07
N TRP A 281 13.36 1.27 17.44
CA TRP A 281 12.54 0.32 18.17
C TRP A 281 11.55 -0.35 17.22
N ALA A 282 11.40 -1.67 17.34
CA ALA A 282 10.37 -2.38 16.58
C ALA A 282 8.98 -1.84 16.91
N THR A 283 8.12 -1.68 15.91
CA THR A 283 6.75 -1.17 16.10
C THR A 283 5.81 -2.19 16.73
N ARG A 284 6.14 -3.48 16.67
CA ARG A 284 5.36 -4.60 17.21
C ARG A 284 6.24 -5.58 17.97
N ASN A 285 5.62 -6.42 18.79
CA ASN A 285 6.31 -7.50 19.50
C ASN A 285 6.79 -8.59 18.53
N VAL A 286 7.81 -9.36 18.91
CA VAL A 286 8.23 -10.53 18.16
C VAL A 286 7.06 -11.53 18.06
N GLY A 287 6.75 -11.99 16.84
CA GLY A 287 5.60 -12.85 16.55
C GLY A 287 4.26 -12.14 16.38
N ALA A 288 4.20 -10.81 16.61
CA ALA A 288 2.98 -10.02 16.41
C ALA A 288 2.78 -9.62 14.94
N THR A 289 1.51 -9.45 14.54
CA THR A 289 1.11 -9.00 13.20
C THR A 289 0.66 -7.53 13.17
N SER A 290 0.37 -6.94 14.33
CA SER A 290 -0.02 -5.54 14.50
C SER A 290 0.62 -4.91 15.74
N TRP A 291 0.52 -3.59 15.89
CA TRP A 291 1.13 -2.85 17.01
C TRP A 291 0.58 -3.24 18.38
N GLU A 292 -0.71 -3.58 18.42
CA GLU A 292 -1.44 -3.95 19.65
C GLU A 292 -1.43 -5.45 19.95
N ASP A 293 -0.97 -6.29 18.99
CA ASP A 293 -0.90 -7.72 19.19
C ASP A 293 0.17 -8.08 20.24
N TYR A 294 -0.15 -9.03 21.12
CA TYR A 294 0.74 -9.46 22.19
C TYR A 294 1.98 -10.16 21.68
N GLY A 295 1.91 -10.78 20.49
CA GLY A 295 2.98 -11.58 19.90
C GLY A 295 3.25 -12.87 20.66
N ASP A 296 4.42 -13.41 20.42
CA ASP A 296 4.88 -14.65 21.06
C ASP A 296 5.55 -14.37 22.41
N TYR A 297 5.58 -15.41 23.23
CA TYR A 297 6.23 -15.37 24.54
C TYR A 297 7.48 -16.27 24.52
N PHE A 298 8.55 -15.78 25.13
CA PHE A 298 9.83 -16.47 25.13
C PHE A 298 10.37 -16.57 26.57
N ALA A 299 10.89 -17.74 26.96
CA ALA A 299 11.75 -17.82 28.13
C ALA A 299 13.08 -17.10 27.82
N TRP A 300 13.72 -16.54 28.84
CA TRP A 300 14.93 -15.72 28.62
C TRP A 300 16.06 -16.54 28.00
N GLY A 301 16.56 -16.09 26.84
CA GLY A 301 17.59 -16.80 26.08
C GLY A 301 17.04 -17.89 25.13
N GLU A 302 15.74 -18.10 25.04
CA GLU A 302 15.14 -19.04 24.10
C GLU A 302 14.58 -18.30 22.87
N THR A 303 14.73 -18.91 21.71
CA THR A 303 14.33 -18.34 20.41
C THR A 303 13.04 -18.92 19.85
N THR A 304 12.47 -19.93 20.53
CA THR A 304 11.23 -20.60 20.12
C THR A 304 10.17 -20.44 21.20
N PRO A 305 8.96 -19.97 20.88
CA PRO A 305 7.87 -19.85 21.84
C PRO A 305 7.37 -21.24 22.29
N ARG A 306 6.81 -21.29 23.50
CA ARG A 306 6.30 -22.53 24.10
C ARG A 306 4.86 -22.38 24.59
N SER A 307 4.20 -23.50 24.83
CA SER A 307 2.89 -23.57 25.46
C SER A 307 2.94 -23.69 27.00
N PHE A 308 4.09 -24.09 27.55
CA PHE A 308 4.29 -24.31 28.98
C PHE A 308 5.67 -23.81 29.42
N TYR A 309 5.70 -23.05 30.52
CA TYR A 309 6.86 -22.32 31.02
C TYR A 309 7.13 -22.64 32.47
N ASP A 310 8.13 -23.50 32.73
CA ASP A 310 8.68 -23.81 34.03
C ASP A 310 10.15 -24.23 33.93
N TRP A 311 10.81 -24.45 35.08
CA TRP A 311 12.22 -24.84 35.12
C TRP A 311 12.50 -26.21 34.46
N THR A 312 11.54 -27.12 34.42
CA THR A 312 11.70 -28.45 33.80
C THR A 312 11.71 -28.38 32.27
N THR A 313 11.15 -27.30 31.70
CA THR A 313 11.12 -27.07 30.26
C THR A 313 12.17 -26.06 29.79
N TYR A 314 12.79 -25.31 30.70
CA TYR A 314 13.78 -24.30 30.36
C TYR A 314 15.10 -24.95 29.89
N ILE A 315 15.59 -24.54 28.69
CA ILE A 315 16.70 -25.25 28.03
C ILE A 315 18.08 -25.00 28.66
N TYR A 316 18.27 -23.89 29.38
CA TYR A 316 19.56 -23.55 29.98
C TYR A 316 19.66 -23.95 31.47
N CYS A 317 18.97 -25.01 31.85
CA CYS A 317 19.14 -25.62 33.14
C CYS A 317 18.91 -27.18 33.09
N ASN A 318 19.29 -27.88 34.13
CA ASN A 318 18.98 -29.29 34.33
C ASN A 318 17.77 -29.44 35.27
N GLY A 319 16.63 -28.81 34.88
CA GLY A 319 15.33 -28.96 35.52
C GLY A 319 15.08 -28.13 36.78
N ALA A 320 16.01 -27.27 37.23
CA ALA A 320 15.83 -26.44 38.43
C ALA A 320 16.61 -25.11 38.32
N TYR A 321 16.17 -24.09 39.08
CA TYR A 321 16.74 -22.73 39.08
C TYR A 321 18.24 -22.69 39.46
N ASN A 322 18.70 -23.65 40.26
CA ASN A 322 20.09 -23.77 40.70
C ASN A 322 20.84 -24.88 39.95
N GLN A 323 20.43 -25.21 38.76
CA GLN A 323 21.05 -26.20 37.87
C GLN A 323 21.29 -25.62 36.48
N LEU A 324 21.82 -24.39 36.45
CA LEU A 324 22.02 -23.63 35.20
C LEU A 324 23.19 -24.22 34.39
N THR A 325 23.03 -24.20 33.06
CA THR A 325 24.02 -24.72 32.10
C THR A 325 24.56 -23.63 31.16
N LYS A 326 24.01 -22.41 31.23
CA LYS A 326 24.45 -21.25 30.46
C LYS A 326 24.02 -19.95 31.13
N TYR A 327 24.77 -18.85 30.93
CA TYR A 327 24.55 -17.56 31.57
C TYR A 327 24.52 -17.68 33.09
N CYS A 328 25.56 -18.21 33.67
CA CYS A 328 25.67 -18.50 35.09
C CYS A 328 26.94 -17.88 35.67
N SER A 329 26.78 -16.71 36.32
CA SER A 329 27.87 -15.95 36.98
C SER A 329 28.27 -16.50 38.36
N ASN A 330 27.46 -17.40 38.95
CA ASN A 330 27.64 -17.88 40.31
C ASN A 330 27.49 -19.41 40.36
N SER A 331 28.52 -20.10 40.86
CA SER A 331 28.59 -21.57 40.93
C SER A 331 27.50 -22.24 41.78
N ASP A 332 26.90 -21.49 42.72
CA ASP A 332 25.80 -22.00 43.56
C ASP A 332 24.51 -22.24 42.76
N TYR A 333 24.39 -21.57 41.58
CA TYR A 333 23.28 -21.73 40.65
C TYR A 333 23.62 -22.65 39.46
N GLY A 334 24.90 -22.97 39.27
CA GLY A 334 25.35 -23.76 38.13
C GLY A 334 25.25 -25.28 38.34
N TYR A 335 24.81 -25.99 37.30
CA TYR A 335 24.79 -27.44 37.30
C TYR A 335 26.23 -27.97 37.50
N ASN A 336 26.45 -28.78 38.56
CA ASN A 336 27.76 -29.25 38.97
C ASN A 336 28.81 -28.13 39.18
N GLY A 337 28.38 -26.95 39.63
CA GLY A 337 29.25 -25.79 39.85
C GLY A 337 29.65 -25.06 38.59
N PHE A 338 28.90 -25.22 37.49
CA PHE A 338 29.13 -24.53 36.22
C PHE A 338 29.06 -23.03 36.37
N THR A 339 29.98 -22.31 35.71
CA THR A 339 29.93 -20.84 35.53
C THR A 339 30.41 -20.45 34.14
N ASP A 340 29.91 -19.34 33.63
CA ASP A 340 30.44 -18.63 32.45
C ASP A 340 30.45 -17.13 32.70
N ASN A 341 30.95 -16.35 31.73
CA ASN A 341 31.02 -14.89 31.80
C ASN A 341 29.97 -14.21 30.92
N LEU A 342 28.93 -14.94 30.50
CA LEU A 342 27.90 -14.38 29.64
C LEU A 342 26.86 -13.66 30.48
N THR A 343 26.80 -12.33 30.32
CA THR A 343 25.87 -11.44 31.05
C THR A 343 24.82 -10.78 30.15
N ILE A 344 24.99 -10.92 28.82
CA ILE A 344 24.07 -10.40 27.80
C ILE A 344 23.76 -11.54 26.82
N LEU A 345 22.52 -11.64 26.35
CA LEU A 345 22.12 -12.66 25.37
C LEU A 345 23.01 -12.62 24.13
N GLN A 346 23.48 -13.80 23.76
CA GLN A 346 24.23 -13.97 22.51
C GLN A 346 23.25 -14.01 21.33
N PRO A 347 23.65 -13.62 20.10
CA PRO A 347 22.73 -13.57 18.95
C PRO A 347 21.98 -14.89 18.67
N GLY A 348 22.61 -16.04 18.94
CA GLY A 348 21.97 -17.36 18.75
C GLY A 348 20.92 -17.72 19.80
N ASP A 349 20.84 -16.97 20.91
CA ASP A 349 19.93 -17.18 22.03
C ASP A 349 18.92 -16.02 22.18
N ASP A 350 18.89 -15.12 21.20
CA ASP A 350 18.05 -13.92 21.24
C ASP A 350 16.84 -14.07 20.32
N ALA A 351 15.65 -14.08 20.92
CA ALA A 351 14.39 -14.22 20.21
C ALA A 351 14.17 -13.11 19.15
N ALA A 352 14.59 -11.87 19.44
CA ALA A 352 14.48 -10.77 18.49
C ALA A 352 15.42 -10.98 17.29
N THR A 353 16.65 -11.40 17.52
CA THR A 353 17.61 -11.72 16.45
C THR A 353 17.12 -12.87 15.57
N ALA A 354 16.55 -13.91 16.18
CA ALA A 354 16.11 -15.09 15.44
C ALA A 354 14.82 -14.87 14.64
N ASN A 355 13.92 -13.95 15.09
CA ASN A 355 12.54 -13.90 14.57
C ASN A 355 12.11 -12.52 14.05
N TYR A 356 12.91 -11.44 14.21
CA TYR A 356 12.49 -10.08 13.83
C TYR A 356 13.54 -9.27 13.08
N GLY A 357 14.81 -9.69 13.06
CA GLY A 357 15.87 -8.96 12.36
C GLY A 357 16.53 -7.85 13.18
N GLY A 358 16.35 -7.81 14.51
CA GLY A 358 17.03 -6.92 15.45
C GLY A 358 17.63 -7.72 16.59
N ARG A 359 17.68 -7.15 17.80
CA ARG A 359 18.07 -7.82 19.05
C ARG A 359 17.16 -7.37 20.21
N THR A 360 17.15 -8.13 21.28
CA THR A 360 16.49 -7.72 22.54
C THR A 360 17.28 -6.55 23.16
N PRO A 361 16.62 -5.45 23.60
CA PRO A 361 17.30 -4.32 24.24
C PRO A 361 17.94 -4.72 25.56
N THR A 362 19.05 -4.06 25.90
CA THR A 362 19.70 -4.21 27.20
C THR A 362 18.89 -3.49 28.31
N ASN A 363 19.28 -3.67 29.58
CA ASN A 363 18.68 -2.94 30.68
C ASN A 363 18.85 -1.42 30.48
N GLU A 364 20.06 -0.99 30.11
CA GLU A 364 20.40 0.42 29.90
C GLU A 364 19.62 1.05 28.74
N GLU A 365 19.32 0.29 27.69
CA GLU A 365 18.53 0.78 26.56
C GLU A 365 17.04 0.92 26.90
N TRP A 366 16.50 0.06 27.77
CA TRP A 366 15.19 0.26 28.35
C TRP A 366 15.17 1.51 29.27
N GLU A 367 16.21 1.73 30.09
CA GLU A 367 16.36 2.94 30.92
C GLU A 367 16.44 4.18 30.03
N GLU A 368 17.22 4.14 28.92
CA GLU A 368 17.27 5.23 27.96
C GLU A 368 15.89 5.57 27.38
N LEU A 369 15.09 4.56 27.00
CA LEU A 369 13.71 4.77 26.53
C LEU A 369 12.87 5.48 27.61
N LEU A 370 12.97 5.05 28.87
CA LEU A 370 12.23 5.63 29.98
C LEU A 370 12.61 7.06 30.26
N ASP A 371 13.90 7.37 30.21
CA ASP A 371 14.46 8.68 30.55
C ASP A 371 14.23 9.74 29.45
N ASN A 372 14.12 9.31 28.19
CA ASN A 372 14.06 10.21 27.04
C ASN A 372 12.70 10.24 26.33
N THR A 373 11.70 9.60 26.88
CA THR A 373 10.32 9.65 26.33
C THR A 373 9.32 10.05 27.39
N THR A 374 8.16 10.54 26.94
CA THR A 374 6.99 10.63 27.82
C THR A 374 6.07 9.45 27.52
N SER A 375 5.38 8.93 28.53
CA SER A 375 4.49 7.80 28.32
C SER A 375 3.16 7.93 29.04
N VAL A 376 2.13 7.34 28.45
CA VAL A 376 0.77 7.32 28.97
C VAL A 376 0.17 5.93 28.85
N TRP A 377 -0.56 5.49 29.88
CA TRP A 377 -1.41 4.31 29.79
C TRP A 377 -2.65 4.60 28.95
N GLY A 378 -3.00 3.70 28.04
CA GLY A 378 -4.15 3.85 27.16
C GLY A 378 -4.51 2.57 26.42
N THR A 379 -5.38 2.69 25.43
CA THR A 379 -5.80 1.57 24.57
C THR A 379 -5.52 1.90 23.11
N LEU A 380 -5.04 0.90 22.38
CA LEU A 380 -4.93 0.92 20.91
C LEU A 380 -5.77 -0.25 20.37
N ASN A 381 -6.75 0.05 19.51
CA ASN A 381 -7.68 -0.95 18.93
C ASN A 381 -8.33 -1.88 19.99
N GLY A 382 -8.64 -1.33 21.18
CA GLY A 382 -9.25 -2.08 22.28
C GLY A 382 -8.28 -2.87 23.17
N VAL A 383 -6.98 -2.85 22.88
CA VAL A 383 -5.93 -3.50 23.68
C VAL A 383 -5.27 -2.49 24.59
N ASN A 384 -5.23 -2.76 25.89
CA ASN A 384 -4.56 -1.93 26.87
C ASN A 384 -3.04 -2.00 26.71
N GLY A 385 -2.38 -0.89 27.00
CA GLY A 385 -0.92 -0.81 26.93
C GLY A 385 -0.39 0.54 27.35
N ARG A 386 0.86 0.79 27.02
CA ARG A 386 1.52 2.06 27.26
C ARG A 386 2.03 2.65 25.98
N LEU A 387 1.66 3.90 25.71
CA LEU A 387 2.10 4.67 24.56
C LEU A 387 3.27 5.56 24.99
N PHE A 388 4.40 5.42 24.32
CA PHE A 388 5.58 6.25 24.47
C PHE A 388 5.63 7.28 23.35
N VAL A 389 6.01 8.52 23.69
CA VAL A 389 6.18 9.62 22.75
C VAL A 389 7.65 10.04 22.77
N GLY A 390 8.33 9.85 21.69
CA GLY A 390 9.73 10.22 21.50
C GLY A 390 9.93 11.73 21.44
N THR A 391 11.18 12.19 21.56
CA THR A 391 11.57 13.61 21.51
C THR A 391 11.25 14.24 20.14
N ASN A 392 11.20 13.44 19.08
CA ASN A 392 10.82 13.82 17.73
C ASN A 392 9.29 13.73 17.46
N GLY A 393 8.50 13.31 18.47
CA GLY A 393 7.04 13.17 18.38
C GLY A 393 6.57 11.84 17.81
N HIS A 394 7.46 10.92 17.43
CA HIS A 394 7.07 9.59 17.02
C HIS A 394 6.60 8.73 18.19
N LEU A 395 5.82 7.70 17.88
CA LEU A 395 5.07 6.92 18.85
C LEU A 395 5.52 5.45 18.88
N LEU A 396 5.60 4.87 20.07
CA LEU A 396 5.78 3.45 20.30
C LEU A 396 4.70 2.94 21.25
N PHE A 397 3.93 1.94 20.84
CA PHE A 397 2.95 1.28 21.70
C PHE A 397 3.47 -0.06 22.20
N LEU A 398 3.42 -0.28 23.51
CA LEU A 398 3.71 -1.55 24.16
C LEU A 398 2.43 -2.11 24.76
N PRO A 399 1.85 -3.20 24.19
CA PRO A 399 0.66 -3.81 24.76
C PRO A 399 0.92 -4.43 26.14
N ALA A 400 -0.10 -4.38 26.99
CA ALA A 400 -0.08 -5.02 28.31
C ALA A 400 -0.26 -6.54 28.17
N ALA A 401 0.70 -7.19 27.58
CA ALA A 401 0.64 -8.59 27.17
C ALA A 401 0.72 -9.59 28.34
N GLY A 402 1.01 -9.13 29.57
CA GLY A 402 1.25 -10.03 30.71
C GLY A 402 2.52 -10.85 30.54
N CYS A 403 2.62 -11.93 31.29
CA CYS A 403 3.65 -12.95 31.15
C CYS A 403 3.03 -14.35 31.28
N ARG A 404 3.74 -15.38 30.85
CA ARG A 404 3.33 -16.77 31.01
C ARG A 404 4.15 -17.45 32.08
N TRP A 405 3.46 -18.13 32.95
CA TRP A 405 4.04 -19.21 33.74
C TRP A 405 3.08 -20.41 33.67
N ASP A 406 3.62 -21.61 33.69
CA ASP A 406 2.90 -22.81 33.30
C ASP A 406 2.23 -22.62 31.91
N SER A 407 0.95 -22.88 31.78
CA SER A 407 0.16 -22.69 30.56
C SER A 407 -0.68 -21.41 30.54
N ASN A 408 -0.61 -20.57 31.59
CA ASN A 408 -1.50 -19.44 31.80
C ASN A 408 -0.85 -18.12 31.37
N ILE A 409 -1.68 -17.12 31.03
CA ILE A 409 -1.31 -15.70 30.90
C ILE A 409 -2.06 -14.93 32.00
N PRO A 410 -1.65 -15.05 33.27
CA PRO A 410 -2.24 -14.24 34.30
C PRO A 410 -1.90 -12.77 34.05
N VAL A 411 -2.84 -11.87 34.37
CA VAL A 411 -2.71 -10.44 34.27
C VAL A 411 -2.53 -9.82 32.86
N GLY A 412 -2.72 -10.61 31.80
CA GLY A 412 -2.83 -10.06 30.45
C GLY A 412 -3.92 -9.00 30.37
N GLY A 413 -3.65 -7.90 29.64
CA GLY A 413 -4.51 -6.73 29.55
C GLY A 413 -4.39 -5.72 30.72
N ASN A 414 -3.65 -6.05 31.80
CA ASN A 414 -3.45 -5.17 32.95
C ASN A 414 -1.98 -4.82 33.21
N TYR A 415 -1.06 -5.69 32.82
CA TYR A 415 0.38 -5.53 33.02
C TYR A 415 1.14 -5.86 31.74
N GLY A 416 2.22 -5.12 31.45
CA GLY A 416 3.24 -5.47 30.49
C GLY A 416 4.50 -5.94 31.19
N TYR A 417 5.09 -7.03 30.71
CA TYR A 417 6.35 -7.61 31.20
C TYR A 417 7.21 -7.95 29.99
N TYR A 418 8.25 -7.20 29.75
CA TYR A 418 9.12 -7.37 28.59
C TYR A 418 10.52 -7.83 29.01
N TRP A 419 11.15 -8.71 28.25
CA TRP A 419 12.53 -9.08 28.53
C TRP A 419 13.51 -7.96 28.14
N SER A 420 14.56 -7.80 28.96
CA SER A 420 15.84 -7.24 28.57
C SER A 420 16.80 -8.39 28.22
N SER A 421 17.82 -8.11 27.41
CA SER A 421 18.89 -9.06 27.11
C SER A 421 19.90 -9.23 28.25
N SER A 422 19.80 -8.40 29.32
CA SER A 422 20.75 -8.35 30.43
C SER A 422 20.42 -9.36 31.53
N LEU A 423 21.43 -10.16 31.93
CA LEU A 423 21.35 -11.05 33.07
C LEU A 423 21.38 -10.23 34.38
N TYR A 424 20.65 -10.66 35.41
CA TYR A 424 20.87 -10.19 36.77
C TYR A 424 21.99 -11.01 37.42
N THR A 425 23.19 -10.44 37.49
CA THR A 425 24.44 -11.17 37.78
C THR A 425 24.55 -11.71 39.21
N ASP A 426 23.88 -11.10 40.19
CA ASP A 426 23.89 -11.54 41.57
C ASP A 426 23.09 -12.83 41.78
N HIS A 427 22.03 -13.00 40.96
CA HIS A 427 21.15 -14.16 40.97
C HIS A 427 20.90 -14.60 39.50
N PRO A 428 21.75 -15.45 38.95
CA PRO A 428 21.71 -15.77 37.52
C PRO A 428 20.50 -16.63 37.09
N ASP A 429 19.65 -17.05 38.01
CA ASP A 429 18.34 -17.63 37.76
C ASP A 429 17.26 -16.62 37.33
N ILE A 430 17.59 -15.32 37.42
CA ILE A 430 16.70 -14.21 37.02
C ILE A 430 17.41 -13.30 36.02
N ALA A 431 16.62 -12.58 35.22
CA ALA A 431 17.10 -11.60 34.27
C ALA A 431 16.33 -10.28 34.38
N TRP A 432 16.94 -9.20 33.88
CA TRP A 432 16.29 -7.89 33.82
C TRP A 432 15.13 -7.89 32.81
N GLY A 433 14.14 -7.08 33.11
CA GLY A 433 13.02 -6.81 32.24
C GLY A 433 12.38 -5.45 32.55
N PHE A 434 11.53 -5.02 31.63
CA PHE A 434 10.73 -3.82 31.78
C PHE A 434 9.29 -4.18 32.16
N ASP A 435 8.82 -3.68 33.27
CA ASP A 435 7.48 -3.98 33.81
C ASP A 435 6.66 -2.68 33.88
N PHE A 436 5.37 -2.74 33.50
CA PHE A 436 4.47 -1.61 33.60
C PHE A 436 3.00 -2.02 33.83
N PHE A 437 2.22 -1.10 34.37
CA PHE A 437 0.76 -1.16 34.52
C PHE A 437 0.18 0.26 34.45
N SER A 438 -1.13 0.43 34.67
CA SER A 438 -1.79 1.74 34.54
C SER A 438 -1.17 2.83 35.42
N GLY A 439 -0.64 2.45 36.60
CA GLY A 439 -0.14 3.41 37.61
C GLY A 439 1.37 3.64 37.59
N SER A 440 2.18 2.78 36.94
CA SER A 440 3.64 2.87 37.02
C SER A 440 4.34 2.12 35.89
N GLN A 441 5.65 2.40 35.77
CA GLN A 441 6.60 1.69 34.88
C GLN A 441 7.99 1.72 35.52
N TYR A 442 8.74 0.63 35.40
CA TYR A 442 10.08 0.53 36.01
C TYR A 442 10.84 -0.69 35.47
N MET A 443 12.17 -0.65 35.54
CA MET A 443 12.98 -1.85 35.36
C MET A 443 12.80 -2.77 36.54
N ASN A 444 12.66 -4.07 36.27
CA ASN A 444 12.42 -5.12 37.23
C ASN A 444 13.16 -6.40 36.82
N ILE A 445 13.13 -7.40 37.69
CA ILE A 445 13.73 -8.69 37.46
C ILE A 445 12.67 -9.79 37.36
N GLY A 446 12.95 -10.85 36.62
CA GLY A 446 12.04 -11.96 36.46
C GLY A 446 12.76 -13.30 36.31
N SER A 447 12.10 -14.37 36.76
CA SER A 447 12.63 -15.73 36.62
C SER A 447 12.78 -16.11 35.15
N ARG A 448 13.95 -16.57 34.75
CA ARG A 448 14.33 -16.82 33.34
C ARG A 448 13.41 -17.80 32.61
N HIS A 449 12.78 -18.72 33.32
CA HIS A 449 11.83 -19.69 32.74
C HIS A 449 10.47 -19.07 32.37
N PHE A 450 10.14 -17.87 32.86
CA PHE A 450 8.88 -17.23 32.47
C PHE A 450 8.86 -16.87 30.98
N GLY A 451 7.72 -17.07 30.34
CA GLY A 451 7.48 -16.58 29.01
C GLY A 451 7.07 -15.11 29.03
N ARG A 452 7.92 -14.22 28.55
CA ARG A 452 7.61 -12.79 28.37
C ARG A 452 7.68 -12.40 26.90
N PRO A 453 6.88 -11.42 26.43
CA PRO A 453 7.05 -10.84 25.12
C PRO A 453 8.42 -10.17 24.98
N VAL A 454 8.88 -10.05 23.74
CA VAL A 454 10.12 -9.39 23.35
C VAL A 454 9.81 -8.26 22.39
N ARG A 455 10.40 -7.09 22.65
CA ARG A 455 10.43 -5.94 21.72
C ARG A 455 11.84 -5.76 21.22
N ALA A 456 12.02 -5.76 19.90
CA ALA A 456 13.33 -5.67 19.30
C ALA A 456 13.83 -4.20 19.19
N VAL A 457 15.16 -4.04 19.17
CA VAL A 457 15.86 -2.81 18.78
C VAL A 457 16.92 -3.12 17.72
N ARG A 458 17.28 -2.11 16.92
CA ARG A 458 18.44 -2.16 16.01
C ARG A 458 19.10 -0.78 15.88
N SER A 459 20.35 -0.76 15.45
CA SER A 459 20.98 0.50 15.00
C SER A 459 20.42 0.90 13.64
N GLU A 460 20.40 2.19 13.34
CA GLU A 460 20.20 2.69 11.97
C GLU A 460 21.36 2.20 11.10
N GLU A 461 21.08 1.62 9.93
CA GLU A 461 22.12 1.12 8.99
C GLU A 461 22.78 2.26 8.22
#